data_a8833ecc8ce4320e4fe1e0d0d5ef316b
#
_entry.id   a8833ecc8ce4320e4fe1e0d0d5ef316b
#
_cell.length_a   1.000
_cell.length_b   1.000
_cell.length_c   1.000
_cell.angle_alpha   90.00
_cell.angle_beta   90.00
_cell.angle_gamma   90.00
#
_symmetry.space_group_name_H-M   'P 1'
#
loop_
_entity.id
_entity.type
_entity.pdbx_description
1 polymer ?
#
loop_
_entity_poly.entity_id
_entity_poly.type
_entity_poly.pdbx_seq_one_letter_code
_entity_poly.pdbx_strand_id
1 'polypeptide(L)'
;MITVEKAKALVKEFEDNRKNEIAQRVKNFCDTVVSPAIEENAKVGKHYAEVEVDPQYIYEVLAELKHQGWGCFICGTKRIEIRW
;
A
#
# COMPACT_ATOMS: atom_id res chain seq x y z
N MET A 1 -36.49 -8.39 14.79
CA MET A 1 -35.18 -8.95 15.16
C MET A 1 -34.39 -9.27 13.88
N ILE A 2 -33.10 -8.98 13.86
CA ILE A 2 -32.26 -9.26 12.70
C ILE A 2 -32.04 -10.77 12.55
N THR A 3 -32.04 -11.25 11.30
CA THR A 3 -31.73 -12.65 11.00
C THR A 3 -30.23 -12.89 10.93
N VAL A 4 -29.79 -14.14 11.08
CA VAL A 4 -28.38 -14.52 10.94
C VAL A 4 -27.82 -14.17 9.55
N GLU A 5 -28.64 -14.38 8.54
CA GLU A 5 -28.28 -14.07 7.15
C GLU A 5 -28.03 -12.57 6.94
N LYS A 6 -28.88 -11.73 7.53
CA LYS A 6 -28.72 -10.27 7.46
C LYS A 6 -27.50 -9.80 8.24
N ALA A 7 -27.22 -10.40 9.39
CA ALA A 7 -26.01 -10.11 10.16
C ALA A 7 -24.74 -10.44 9.37
N LYS A 8 -24.71 -11.59 8.70
CA LYS A 8 -23.58 -11.98 7.83
C LYS A 8 -23.43 -11.04 6.65
N ALA A 9 -24.52 -10.60 6.04
CA ALA A 9 -24.48 -9.66 4.92
C ALA A 9 -23.91 -8.31 5.34
N LEU A 10 -24.25 -7.80 6.54
CA LEU A 10 -23.72 -6.56 7.09
C LEU A 10 -22.20 -6.65 7.37
N VAL A 11 -21.76 -7.77 7.91
CA VAL A 11 -20.31 -8.00 8.15
C VAL A 11 -19.55 -8.02 6.83
N LYS A 12 -20.07 -8.71 5.83
CA LYS A 12 -19.47 -8.76 4.49
C LYS A 12 -19.37 -7.38 3.86
N GLU A 13 -20.45 -6.60 3.94
CA GLU A 13 -20.48 -5.23 3.44
C GLU A 13 -19.41 -4.35 4.13
N PHE A 14 -19.28 -4.45 5.44
CA PHE A 14 -18.26 -3.74 6.20
C PHE A 14 -16.85 -4.14 5.77
N GLU A 15 -16.58 -5.43 5.60
CA GLU A 15 -15.28 -5.93 5.14
C GLU A 15 -14.95 -5.47 3.72
N ASP A 16 -15.92 -5.50 2.82
CA ASP A 16 -15.75 -5.04 1.44
C ASP A 16 -15.45 -3.54 1.38
N ASN A 17 -16.17 -2.74 2.17
CA ASN A 17 -15.92 -1.29 2.27
C ASN A 17 -14.54 -1.00 2.85
N ARG A 18 -14.10 -1.75 3.85
CA ARG A 18 -12.77 -1.61 4.43
C ARG A 18 -11.66 -1.94 3.42
N LYS A 19 -11.82 -3.01 2.65
CA LYS A 19 -10.88 -3.38 1.59
C LYS A 19 -10.76 -2.28 0.53
N ASN A 20 -11.89 -1.72 0.11
CA ASN A 20 -11.91 -0.64 -0.87
C ASN A 20 -11.23 0.63 -0.32
N GLU A 21 -11.45 0.96 0.94
CA GLU A 21 -10.81 2.10 1.60
C GLU A 21 -9.29 1.93 1.68
N ILE A 22 -8.82 0.74 2.08
CA ILE A 22 -7.39 0.43 2.13
C ILE A 22 -6.76 0.50 0.74
N ALA A 23 -7.39 -0.09 -0.28
CA ALA A 23 -6.91 -0.04 -1.65
C ALA A 23 -6.79 1.40 -2.16
N GLN A 24 -7.75 2.25 -1.85
CA GLN A 24 -7.73 3.66 -2.22
C GLN A 24 -6.58 4.42 -1.54
N ARG A 25 -6.35 4.18 -0.25
CA ARG A 25 -5.25 4.78 0.50
C ARG A 25 -3.89 4.33 -0.02
N VAL A 26 -3.73 3.06 -0.32
CA VAL A 26 -2.50 2.50 -0.89
C VAL A 26 -2.21 3.13 -2.24
N LYS A 27 -3.20 3.23 -3.11
CA LYS A 27 -3.07 3.87 -4.42
C LYS A 27 -2.67 5.33 -4.30
N ASN A 28 -3.34 6.09 -3.43
CA ASN A 28 -3.01 7.50 -3.19
C ASN A 28 -1.58 7.65 -2.64
N PHE A 29 -1.17 6.80 -1.72
CA PHE A 29 0.19 6.81 -1.19
C PHE A 29 1.21 6.54 -2.28
N CYS A 30 1.00 5.54 -3.13
CA CYS A 30 1.90 5.24 -4.25
C CYS A 30 1.99 6.42 -5.22
N ASP A 31 0.88 7.07 -5.54
CA ASP A 31 0.85 8.19 -6.48
C ASP A 31 1.47 9.47 -5.90
N THR A 32 1.29 9.74 -4.60
CA THR A 32 1.70 11.00 -3.98
C THR A 32 3.05 10.96 -3.27
N VAL A 33 3.50 9.80 -2.83
CA VAL A 33 4.74 9.63 -2.07
C VAL A 33 5.75 8.77 -2.80
N VAL A 34 5.36 7.59 -3.25
CA VAL A 34 6.28 6.62 -3.87
C VAL A 34 6.76 7.09 -5.23
N SER A 35 5.85 7.47 -6.12
CA SER A 35 6.21 7.91 -7.47
C SER A 35 7.13 9.12 -7.48
N PRO A 36 6.88 10.19 -6.71
CA PRO A 36 7.81 11.32 -6.60
C PRO A 36 9.18 10.92 -6.03
N ALA A 37 9.23 10.02 -5.05
CA ALA A 37 10.48 9.56 -4.46
C ALA A 37 11.33 8.79 -5.48
N ILE A 38 10.72 7.91 -6.25
CA ILE A 38 11.38 7.17 -7.35
C ILE A 38 11.90 8.15 -8.39
N GLU A 39 11.07 9.09 -8.82
CA GLU A 39 11.42 10.07 -9.84
C GLU A 39 12.60 10.94 -9.41
N GLU A 40 12.59 11.49 -8.19
CA GLU A 40 13.69 12.29 -7.65
C GLU A 40 14.99 11.51 -7.61
N ASN A 41 14.98 10.28 -7.13
CA ASN A 41 16.18 9.46 -7.03
C ASN A 41 16.70 9.04 -8.41
N ALA A 42 15.81 8.69 -9.33
CA ALA A 42 16.18 8.35 -10.70
C ALA A 42 16.84 9.51 -11.44
N LYS A 43 16.37 10.75 -11.23
CA LYS A 43 16.94 11.95 -11.84
C LYS A 43 18.38 12.22 -11.46
N VAL A 44 18.79 11.77 -10.27
CA VAL A 44 20.19 11.92 -9.80
C VAL A 44 21.02 10.65 -9.99
N GLY A 45 20.53 9.70 -10.78
CA GLY A 45 21.24 8.47 -11.14
C GLY A 45 21.19 7.37 -10.12
N LYS A 46 20.32 7.45 -9.13
CA LYS A 46 20.13 6.38 -8.14
C LYS A 46 19.17 5.31 -8.66
N HIS A 47 19.40 4.07 -8.25
CA HIS A 47 18.59 2.91 -8.61
C HIS A 47 17.74 2.40 -7.45
N TYR A 48 17.59 3.18 -6.40
CA TYR A 48 16.80 2.84 -5.23
C TYR A 48 16.19 4.09 -4.61
N ALA A 49 15.12 3.89 -3.85
CA ALA A 49 14.49 4.92 -3.03
C ALA A 49 13.96 4.29 -1.75
N GLU A 50 13.95 5.03 -0.67
CA GLU A 50 13.32 4.62 0.58
C GLU A 50 12.13 5.52 0.87
N VAL A 51 11.02 4.92 1.27
CA VAL A 51 9.82 5.65 1.68
C VAL A 51 9.38 5.20 3.06
N GLU A 52 8.91 6.14 3.86
CA GLU A 52 8.32 5.86 5.15
C GLU A 52 6.84 5.54 4.96
N VAL A 53 6.39 4.41 5.50
CA VAL A 53 5.02 3.92 5.37
C VAL A 53 4.43 3.70 6.75
N ASP A 54 3.16 4.05 6.94
CA ASP A 54 2.43 3.72 8.15
C ASP A 54 2.47 2.19 8.36
N PRO A 55 2.93 1.69 9.53
CA PRO A 55 2.99 0.25 9.79
C PRO A 55 1.68 -0.48 9.56
N GLN A 56 0.55 0.21 9.68
CA GLN A 56 -0.78 -0.34 9.45
C GLN A 56 -0.99 -0.77 7.98
N TYR A 57 -0.30 -0.12 7.04
CA TYR A 57 -0.49 -0.35 5.59
C TYR A 57 0.77 -0.86 4.89
N ILE A 58 1.85 -1.12 5.63
CA ILE A 58 3.16 -1.43 5.03
C ILE A 58 3.13 -2.68 4.14
N TYR A 59 2.40 -3.72 4.53
CA TYR A 59 2.29 -4.94 3.75
C TYR A 59 1.46 -4.75 2.48
N GLU A 60 0.41 -3.96 2.55
CA GLU A 60 -0.44 -3.64 1.42
C GLU A 60 0.30 -2.80 0.38
N VAL A 61 1.09 -1.82 0.82
CA VAL A 61 1.94 -1.01 -0.06
C VAL A 61 3.01 -1.88 -0.70
N LEU A 62 3.66 -2.75 0.08
CA LEU A 62 4.66 -3.69 -0.43
C LEU A 62 4.08 -4.60 -1.51
N ALA A 63 2.90 -5.16 -1.27
CA ALA A 63 2.21 -6.03 -2.23
C ALA A 63 1.87 -5.30 -3.52
N GLU A 64 1.38 -4.07 -3.43
CA GLU A 64 1.07 -3.24 -4.60
C GLU A 64 2.31 -2.93 -5.44
N LEU A 65 3.41 -2.57 -4.80
CA LEU A 65 4.68 -2.31 -5.49
C LEU A 65 5.23 -3.56 -6.18
N LYS A 66 5.15 -4.71 -5.54
CA LYS A 66 5.53 -5.99 -6.16
C LYS A 66 4.64 -6.34 -7.34
N HIS A 67 3.35 -6.06 -7.24
CA HIS A 67 2.40 -6.28 -8.32
C HIS A 67 2.73 -5.41 -9.54
N GLN A 68 3.21 -4.19 -9.33
CA GLN A 68 3.66 -3.29 -10.39
C GLN A 68 5.04 -3.65 -10.98
N GLY A 69 5.72 -4.64 -10.42
CA GLY A 69 7.01 -5.10 -10.92
C GLY A 69 8.24 -4.48 -10.29
N TRP A 70 8.08 -3.67 -9.24
CA TRP A 70 9.20 -3.09 -8.52
C TRP A 70 9.88 -4.12 -7.61
N GLY A 71 11.21 -4.06 -7.53
CA GLY A 71 11.94 -4.74 -6.47
C GLY A 71 11.78 -3.94 -5.18
N CYS A 72 11.22 -4.55 -4.14
CA CYS A 72 10.99 -3.85 -2.88
C CYS A 72 11.07 -4.79 -1.69
N PHE A 73 11.46 -4.23 -0.55
CA PHE A 73 11.51 -4.97 0.71
C PHE A 73 11.34 -4.02 1.90
N ILE A 74 10.92 -4.58 3.03
CA ILE A 74 10.71 -3.80 4.25
C ILE A 74 12.05 -3.62 4.96
N CYS A 75 12.40 -2.37 5.27
CA CYS A 75 13.57 -2.00 6.06
C CYS A 75 13.11 -1.47 7.42
N GLY A 76 13.33 -2.23 8.50
CA GLY A 76 12.87 -1.84 9.82
C GLY A 76 11.36 -2.03 9.99
N THR A 77 10.70 -1.10 10.70
CA THR A 77 9.28 -1.20 11.04
C THR A 77 8.36 -0.29 10.21
N LYS A 78 8.92 0.75 9.55
CA LYS A 78 8.15 1.80 8.87
C LYS A 78 8.64 2.13 7.49
N ARG A 79 9.66 1.46 6.97
CA ARG A 79 10.29 1.83 5.70
C ARG A 79 10.23 0.72 4.69
N ILE A 80 10.02 1.10 3.44
CA ILE A 80 10.16 0.20 2.30
C ILE A 80 11.26 0.76 1.42
N GLU A 81 12.23 -0.08 1.06
CA GLU A 81 13.21 0.24 0.03
C GLU A 81 12.69 -0.29 -1.30
N ILE A 82 12.74 0.56 -2.32
CA ILE A 82 12.29 0.25 -3.67
C ILE A 82 13.50 0.32 -4.59
N ARG A 83 13.70 -0.70 -5.39
CA ARG A 83 14.82 -0.78 -6.35
C ARG A 83 14.34 -0.99 -7.77
N TRP A 84 15.10 -0.45 -8.69
CA TRP A 84 14.85 -0.60 -10.12
C TRP A 84 16.11 -0.76 -10.97
#